data_10fbd627955b265a5bbbd1ce6384ff35
#
_entry.id   10fbd627955b265a5bbbd1ce6384ff35
#
_cell.length_a   1.000
_cell.length_b   1.000
_cell.length_c   1.000
_cell.angle_alpha   90.00
_cell.angle_beta   90.00
_cell.angle_gamma   90.00
#
_symmetry.space_group_name_H-M   'P 1'
#
loop_
_entity.id
_entity.type
_entity.pdbx_description
1 polymer ?
#
loop_
_entity_poly.entity_id
_entity_poly.type
_entity_poly.pdbx_seq_one_letter_code
_entity_poly.pdbx_strand_id
1 'polypeptide(L)' 'MRKVQVVPKSKKAKNRLCNVMDNNPICIVEQDKGDGMLFLASENQKYFFWVNTNDFWECDWEVI' A
#
# COMPACT_ATOMS: atom_id res chain seq x y z
N MET A 1 3.40 -15.64 3.45
CA MET A 1 3.17 -14.44 2.63
C MET A 1 3.96 -13.28 3.16
N ARG A 2 4.50 -12.47 2.27
CA ARG A 2 5.25 -11.28 2.67
C ARG A 2 4.28 -10.17 3.05
N LYS A 3 4.52 -9.52 4.19
CA LYS A 3 3.75 -8.36 4.64
C LYS A 3 4.63 -7.15 4.73
N VAL A 4 4.07 -5.99 4.45
CA VAL A 4 4.77 -4.70 4.55
C VAL A 4 3.87 -3.70 5.24
N GLN A 5 4.47 -2.66 5.80
CA GLN A 5 3.74 -1.54 6.37
C GLN A 5 3.77 -0.38 5.39
N VAL A 6 2.63 0.27 5.20
CA VAL A 6 2.52 1.43 4.31
C VAL A 6 2.18 2.68 5.10
N VAL A 7 2.57 3.83 4.54
CA VAL A 7 2.23 5.14 5.09
C VAL A 7 1.47 5.91 4.02
N PRO A 8 0.28 6.44 4.32
CA PRO A 8 -0.44 7.27 3.36
C PRO A 8 0.25 8.62 3.21
N LYS A 9 0.42 9.06 1.97
CA LYS A 9 1.09 10.32 1.64
C LYS A 9 0.12 11.39 1.13
N SER A 10 -1.06 11.00 0.69
CA SER A 10 -2.08 11.91 0.20
C SER A 10 -3.31 11.83 1.09
N LYS A 11 -4.16 12.85 0.97
CA LYS A 11 -5.44 12.87 1.68
C LYS A 11 -6.33 11.70 1.24
N LYS A 12 -6.29 11.36 -0.05
CA LYS A 12 -7.02 10.23 -0.60
C LYS A 12 -6.57 8.93 0.05
N ALA A 13 -5.26 8.73 0.17
CA ALA A 13 -4.72 7.53 0.80
C ALA A 13 -5.09 7.47 2.29
N LYS A 14 -5.05 8.60 2.98
CA LYS A 14 -5.47 8.65 4.38
C LYS A 14 -6.92 8.26 4.56
N ASN A 15 -7.80 8.72 3.65
CA ASN A 15 -9.21 8.35 3.69
C ASN A 15 -9.41 6.86 3.45
N ARG A 16 -8.66 6.28 2.53
CA ARG A 16 -8.72 4.83 2.25
C ARG A 16 -8.25 4.02 3.46
N LEU A 17 -7.18 4.45 4.08
CA LEU A 17 -6.68 3.78 5.28
C LEU A 17 -7.73 3.76 6.39
N CYS A 18 -8.39 4.90 6.62
CA CYS A 18 -9.41 5.03 7.66
C CYS A 18 -10.70 4.28 7.32
N ASN A 19 -11.19 4.42 6.08
CA ASN A 19 -12.56 4.00 5.72
C ASN A 19 -12.61 2.61 5.10
N VAL A 20 -11.53 2.14 4.50
CA VAL A 20 -11.52 0.86 3.78
C VAL A 20 -10.62 -0.15 4.47
N MET A 21 -9.48 0.29 4.97
CA MET A 21 -8.47 -0.60 5.55
C MET A 21 -8.54 -0.71 7.07
N ASP A 22 -9.58 -0.16 7.69
CA ASP A 22 -9.81 -0.22 9.15
C ASP A 22 -8.64 0.34 9.96
N ASN A 23 -7.98 1.38 9.46
CA ASN A 23 -6.79 1.99 10.07
C ASN A 23 -5.62 1.03 10.23
N ASN A 24 -5.60 -0.06 9.47
CA ASN A 24 -4.53 -1.06 9.54
C ASN A 24 -3.55 -0.81 8.39
N PRO A 25 -2.32 -0.32 8.70
CA PRO A 25 -1.33 -0.03 7.65
C PRO A 25 -0.61 -1.26 7.12
N ILE A 26 -0.92 -2.44 7.63
CA ILE A 26 -0.25 -3.67 7.19
C ILE A 26 -0.90 -4.17 5.91
N CYS A 27 -0.06 -4.42 4.91
CA CYS A 27 -0.50 -4.93 3.62
C CYS A 27 0.23 -6.21 3.26
N ILE A 28 -0.41 -7.04 2.44
CA ILE A 28 0.15 -8.28 1.95
C ILE A 28 0.67 -8.02 0.55
N VAL A 29 1.90 -8.46 0.26
CA VAL A 29 2.47 -8.38 -1.08
C VAL A 29 1.87 -9.48 -1.94
N GLU A 30 0.96 -9.11 -2.83
CA GLU A 30 0.31 -10.05 -3.74
C GLU A 30 1.17 -10.34 -4.96
N GLN A 31 1.90 -9.34 -5.44
CA GLN A 31 2.78 -9.49 -6.60
C GLN A 31 3.97 -8.55 -6.48
N ASP A 32 5.15 -9.06 -6.77
CA ASP A 32 6.40 -8.29 -6.83
C ASP A 32 6.97 -8.45 -8.23
N LYS A 33 7.01 -7.36 -8.99
CA LYS A 33 7.51 -7.40 -10.37
C LYS A 33 9.03 -7.38 -10.46
N GLY A 34 9.71 -7.17 -9.35
CA GLY A 34 11.18 -7.16 -9.33
C GLY A 34 11.81 -5.85 -9.80
N ASP A 35 11.00 -4.88 -10.22
CA ASP A 35 11.47 -3.56 -10.69
C ASP A 35 11.10 -2.42 -9.74
N GLY A 36 10.69 -2.75 -8.52
CA GLY A 36 10.25 -1.79 -7.54
C GLY A 36 8.73 -1.64 -7.46
N MET A 37 8.00 -2.21 -8.41
CA MET A 37 6.54 -2.19 -8.40
C MET A 37 6.01 -3.34 -7.56
N LEU A 38 5.16 -3.02 -6.59
CA LEU A 38 4.50 -4.01 -5.74
C LEU A 38 2.99 -3.85 -5.85
N PHE A 39 2.29 -4.97 -6.01
CA PHE A 39 0.85 -5.01 -5.89
C PHE A 39 0.50 -5.45 -4.48
N LEU A 40 -0.16 -4.57 -3.74
CA LEU A 40 -0.46 -4.78 -2.33
C LEU A 40 -1.95 -4.95 -2.11
N ALA A 41 -2.29 -5.81 -1.17
CA ALA A 41 -3.64 -5.95 -0.67
C ALA A 41 -3.66 -5.56 0.80
N SER A 42 -4.68 -4.83 1.23
CA SER A 42 -4.86 -4.59 2.66
C SER A 42 -5.03 -5.93 3.39
N GLU A 43 -4.68 -5.98 4.66
CA GLU A 43 -4.75 -7.22 5.42
C GLU A 43 -6.18 -7.78 5.49
N ASN A 44 -7.19 -6.90 5.49
CA ASN A 44 -8.60 -7.30 5.43
C ASN A 44 -9.08 -7.61 4.01
N GLN A 45 -8.22 -7.46 3.01
CA GLN A 45 -8.47 -7.75 1.60
C GLN A 45 -9.60 -6.92 0.97
N LYS A 46 -9.83 -5.73 1.50
CA LYS A 46 -10.86 -4.83 0.97
C LYS A 46 -10.31 -3.78 0.02
N TYR A 47 -9.00 -3.56 0.01
CA TYR A 47 -8.37 -2.55 -0.84
C TYR A 47 -7.11 -3.12 -1.47
N PHE A 48 -6.97 -2.94 -2.79
CA PHE A 48 -5.82 -3.39 -3.56
C PHE A 48 -5.23 -2.20 -4.30
N PHE A 49 -3.92 -2.08 -4.30
CA PHE A 49 -3.27 -0.95 -4.95
C PHE A 49 -1.84 -1.27 -5.31
N TRP A 50 -1.30 -0.49 -6.26
CA TRP A 50 0.10 -0.59 -6.68
C TRP A 50 0.92 0.49 -5.99
N VAL A 51 2.16 0.16 -5.62
CA VAL A 51 3.14 1.14 -5.17
C VAL A 51 4.41 0.98 -5.97
N ASN A 52 5.10 2.10 -6.19
CA ASN A 52 6.41 2.10 -6.83
C ASN A 52 7.45 2.45 -5.77
N THR A 53 8.25 1.46 -5.36
CA THR A 53 9.23 1.64 -4.30
C THR A 53 10.46 2.44 -4.76
N ASN A 54 10.59 2.71 -6.06
CA ASN A 54 11.66 3.54 -6.62
C ASN A 54 11.26 5.00 -6.80
N ASP A 55 9.98 5.32 -6.68
CA ASP A 55 9.47 6.65 -7.04
C ASP A 55 8.33 7.04 -6.10
N PHE A 56 8.67 7.21 -4.83
CA PHE A 56 7.69 7.42 -3.76
C PHE A 56 6.90 8.72 -3.91
N TRP A 57 7.53 9.80 -4.44
CA TRP A 57 6.86 11.10 -4.48
C TRP A 57 5.72 11.18 -5.49
N GLU A 58 5.64 10.23 -6.40
CA GLU A 58 4.54 10.13 -7.35
C GLU A 58 3.45 9.16 -6.90
N CYS A 59 3.64 8.52 -5.74
CA CYS A 59 2.69 7.57 -5.20
C CYS A 59 1.91 8.16 -4.04
N ASP A 60 0.69 7.67 -3.83
CA ASP A 60 -0.10 8.02 -2.67
C ASP A 60 0.38 7.33 -1.39
N TRP A 61 1.19 6.30 -1.54
CA TRP A 61 1.64 5.45 -0.44
C TRP A 61 3.14 5.27 -0.44
N GLU A 62 3.70 5.14 0.76
CA GLU A 62 5.10 4.80 0.95
C GLU A 62 5.18 3.48 1.72
N VAL A 63 6.09 2.60 1.30
CA VAL A 63 6.36 1.33 1.99
C VAL A 63 7.52 1.55 2.96
N ILE A 64 7.32 1.17 4.21
CA ILE A 64 8.35 1.25 5.23
C ILE A 64 9.10 -0.09 5.35
#